data_6809374934f8f47881d2eeadb9c0598c
#
_entry.id   6809374934f8f47881d2eeadb9c0598c
#
_cell.length_a   1.000
_cell.length_b   1.000
_cell.length_c   1.000
_cell.angle_alpha   90.00
_cell.angle_beta   90.00
_cell.angle_gamma   90.00
#
_symmetry.space_group_name_H-M   'P 1'
#
loop_
_entity.id
_entity.type
_entity.pdbx_description
1 polymer ?
#
loop_
_entity_poly.entity_id
_entity_poly.type
_entity_poly.pdbx_seq_one_letter_code
_entity_poly.pdbx_strand_id
1 'polypeptide(L)'
;ARLGKIYCDGLQTTKGTKDGWGKDSVCAVAKHWPGGGPCEAGRDAHYAFGKYAVYPGENFADHVKPFTEGVFQLDGPTGCASAVMPYYTVSWNRDEKDHQNVGNSYSHYLIHDLLRKKYGYDGVVCTDWGITADPSPEMDSFGSRCYGVENLSEAERHLRAIENGVDQFGGNSDMRPILEAYRIGCKKVGEEAMRRRFEESAVRLLKSIFRCGLFENPYLDPEESCRIVGREDFCREGYEAQKKSVVLLK
;
A
#
# COMPACT_ATOMS: atom_id res chain seq x y z
N ALA A 1 9.92 -10.14 9.28
CA ALA A 1 8.91 -9.65 10.22
C ALA A 1 9.50 -8.72 11.29
N ARG A 2 10.44 -9.21 12.17
CA ARG A 2 10.97 -8.45 13.33
C ARG A 2 11.53 -7.06 12.98
N LEU A 3 12.40 -6.94 11.99
CA LEU A 3 12.98 -5.65 11.60
C LEU A 3 11.90 -4.67 11.10
N GLY A 4 10.94 -5.17 10.32
CA GLY A 4 9.82 -4.34 9.85
C GLY A 4 8.95 -3.81 10.99
N LYS A 5 8.71 -4.61 12.04
CA LYS A 5 8.01 -4.14 13.25
C LYS A 5 8.75 -2.97 13.90
N ILE A 6 10.02 -3.17 14.24
CA ILE A 6 10.84 -2.16 14.95
C ILE A 6 10.90 -0.86 14.13
N TYR A 7 11.09 -0.98 12.82
CA TYR A 7 11.15 0.17 11.93
C TYR A 7 9.82 0.93 11.87
N CYS A 8 8.72 0.19 11.71
CA CYS A 8 7.37 0.77 11.68
C CYS A 8 6.99 1.41 13.02
N ASP A 9 7.29 0.75 14.16
CA ASP A 9 7.09 1.31 15.49
C ASP A 9 7.88 2.61 15.68
N GLY A 10 9.13 2.65 15.24
CA GLY A 10 9.97 3.83 15.32
C GLY A 10 9.45 5.02 14.52
N LEU A 11 8.84 4.76 13.34
CA LEU A 11 8.24 5.81 12.51
C LEU A 11 6.92 6.34 13.10
N GLN A 12 6.06 5.44 13.61
CA GLN A 12 4.70 5.80 14.01
C GLN A 12 4.58 6.32 15.43
N THR A 13 5.50 5.95 16.34
CA THR A 13 5.29 6.22 17.76
C THR A 13 5.81 7.57 18.21
N THR A 14 4.89 8.46 18.56
CA THR A 14 5.19 9.67 19.34
C THR A 14 5.28 9.33 20.81
N LYS A 15 6.43 9.60 21.43
CA LYS A 15 6.69 9.32 22.86
C LYS A 15 5.78 10.14 23.75
N GLY A 16 5.26 9.51 24.82
CA GLY A 16 4.44 10.17 25.83
C GLY A 16 2.95 10.29 25.49
N THR A 17 2.52 9.79 24.35
CA THR A 17 1.09 9.68 24.01
C THR A 17 0.55 8.32 24.38
N LYS A 18 -0.75 8.25 24.73
CA LYS A 18 -1.40 7.02 25.23
C LYS A 18 -1.49 5.92 24.17
N ASP A 19 -1.81 6.31 22.94
CA ASP A 19 -2.03 5.41 21.78
C ASP A 19 -0.87 5.41 20.78
N GLY A 20 0.23 6.11 21.13
CA GLY A 20 1.43 6.23 20.30
C GLY A 20 1.33 7.25 19.17
N TRP A 21 0.18 7.83 18.92
CA TRP A 21 -0.01 8.79 17.83
C TRP A 21 0.15 10.24 18.30
N GLY A 22 0.70 11.10 17.46
CA GLY A 22 0.89 12.51 17.73
C GLY A 22 1.64 13.22 16.60
N LYS A 23 2.00 14.48 16.84
CA LYS A 23 2.64 15.36 15.86
C LYS A 23 3.99 14.86 15.31
N ASP A 24 4.68 14.00 16.05
CA ASP A 24 5.96 13.43 15.62
C ASP A 24 5.79 12.07 14.92
N SER A 25 4.54 11.61 14.75
CA SER A 25 4.23 10.35 14.07
C SER A 25 4.34 10.50 12.56
N VAL A 26 4.90 9.47 11.92
CA VAL A 26 4.91 9.31 10.47
C VAL A 26 4.08 8.09 10.11
N CYS A 27 3.05 8.27 9.29
CA CYS A 27 2.22 7.17 8.81
C CYS A 27 3.04 6.20 7.95
N ALA A 28 3.25 4.98 8.45
CA ALA A 28 4.00 3.96 7.73
C ALA A 28 3.13 3.28 6.68
N VAL A 29 3.66 3.15 5.45
CA VAL A 29 3.05 2.37 4.36
C VAL A 29 3.86 1.10 4.16
N ALA A 30 3.30 -0.04 4.55
CA ALA A 30 3.92 -1.34 4.34
C ALA A 30 3.76 -1.80 2.88
N LYS A 31 4.85 -2.17 2.22
CA LYS A 31 4.79 -2.53 0.79
C LYS A 31 5.80 -3.62 0.42
N HIS A 32 5.51 -4.37 -0.64
CA HIS A 32 4.26 -4.36 -1.43
C HIS A 32 3.49 -5.66 -1.15
N TRP A 33 2.23 -5.52 -0.74
CA TRP A 33 1.36 -6.66 -0.45
C TRP A 33 1.02 -7.46 -1.72
N PRO A 34 0.98 -8.81 -1.68
CA PRO A 34 1.27 -9.73 -0.56
C PRO A 34 2.73 -10.16 -0.47
N GLY A 35 3.64 -9.51 -1.21
CA GLY A 35 5.08 -9.76 -1.25
C GLY A 35 5.64 -9.51 -2.64
N GLY A 36 6.72 -8.74 -2.75
CA GLY A 36 7.41 -8.43 -4.03
C GLY A 36 8.52 -9.43 -4.39
N GLY A 37 8.87 -10.35 -3.48
CA GLY A 37 9.98 -11.29 -3.69
C GLY A 37 9.77 -12.36 -4.77
N PRO A 38 8.54 -12.89 -4.98
CA PRO A 38 8.33 -14.02 -5.89
C PRO A 38 8.07 -13.60 -7.35
N CYS A 39 8.54 -12.44 -7.80
CA CYS A 39 8.45 -12.07 -9.21
C CYS A 39 9.14 -13.11 -10.10
N GLU A 40 8.45 -13.56 -11.15
CA GLU A 40 8.91 -14.60 -12.05
C GLU A 40 10.27 -14.27 -12.64
N ALA A 41 11.24 -15.17 -12.49
CA ALA A 41 12.62 -15.02 -12.95
C ALA A 41 13.31 -13.73 -12.44
N GLY A 42 12.86 -13.14 -11.31
CA GLY A 42 13.41 -11.90 -10.75
C GLY A 42 13.13 -10.64 -11.58
N ARG A 43 12.15 -10.70 -12.49
CA ARG A 43 11.79 -9.58 -13.36
C ARG A 43 11.06 -8.48 -12.59
N ASP A 44 11.19 -7.26 -13.10
CA ASP A 44 10.56 -6.07 -12.52
C ASP A 44 9.07 -5.96 -12.92
N ALA A 45 8.21 -5.90 -11.94
CA ALA A 45 6.76 -5.81 -12.13
C ALA A 45 6.24 -4.44 -12.62
N HIS A 46 7.08 -3.42 -12.71
CA HIS A 46 6.72 -2.19 -13.41
C HIS A 46 6.48 -2.43 -14.90
N TYR A 47 7.12 -3.46 -15.47
CA TYR A 47 6.98 -3.82 -16.88
C TYR A 47 6.06 -5.03 -17.06
N ALA A 48 5.31 -5.05 -18.17
CA ALA A 48 4.37 -6.12 -18.47
C ALA A 48 5.02 -7.52 -18.51
N PHE A 49 6.29 -7.63 -18.89
CA PHE A 49 7.02 -8.90 -18.89
C PHE A 49 7.39 -9.42 -17.49
N GLY A 50 7.26 -8.60 -16.45
CA GLY A 50 7.53 -8.95 -15.06
C GLY A 50 6.27 -9.03 -14.19
N LYS A 51 5.08 -8.99 -14.78
CA LYS A 51 3.81 -8.86 -14.07
C LYS A 51 3.42 -10.04 -13.18
N TYR A 52 4.05 -11.20 -13.29
CA TYR A 52 3.65 -12.38 -12.52
C TYR A 52 4.48 -12.57 -11.26
N ALA A 53 3.80 -12.75 -10.14
CA ALA A 53 4.35 -13.32 -8.92
C ALA A 53 3.99 -14.81 -8.88
N VAL A 54 4.99 -15.69 -8.78
CA VAL A 54 4.84 -17.15 -8.88
C VAL A 54 5.38 -17.83 -7.62
N TYR A 55 4.75 -18.93 -7.24
CA TYR A 55 5.03 -19.63 -5.98
C TYR A 55 5.29 -21.11 -6.24
N PRO A 56 6.38 -21.49 -6.94
CA PRO A 56 6.64 -22.87 -7.32
C PRO A 56 6.85 -23.81 -6.13
N GLY A 57 7.25 -23.25 -4.97
CA GLY A 57 7.40 -24.00 -3.73
C GLY A 57 6.14 -24.08 -2.86
N GLU A 58 4.97 -23.68 -3.36
CA GLU A 58 3.69 -23.57 -2.61
C GLU A 58 3.81 -22.77 -1.29
N ASN A 59 4.76 -21.86 -1.23
CA ASN A 59 5.15 -21.12 -0.02
C ASN A 59 4.54 -19.72 0.08
N PHE A 60 3.39 -19.48 -0.53
CA PHE A 60 2.69 -18.17 -0.46
C PHE A 60 2.53 -17.66 0.98
N ALA A 61 2.23 -18.57 1.92
CA ALA A 61 2.10 -18.22 3.33
C ALA A 61 3.36 -17.57 3.92
N ASP A 62 4.56 -18.00 3.48
CA ASP A 62 5.81 -17.40 3.95
C ASP A 62 6.01 -15.98 3.43
N HIS A 63 5.56 -15.69 2.21
CA HIS A 63 5.65 -14.36 1.60
C HIS A 63 4.76 -13.32 2.29
N VAL A 64 3.65 -13.72 2.89
CA VAL A 64 2.78 -12.79 3.63
C VAL A 64 3.20 -12.56 5.09
N LYS A 65 4.04 -13.41 5.67
CA LYS A 65 4.51 -13.29 7.08
C LYS A 65 5.13 -11.92 7.43
N PRO A 66 5.93 -11.26 6.60
CA PRO A 66 6.43 -9.92 6.92
C PRO A 66 5.33 -8.90 7.21
N PHE A 67 4.15 -9.09 6.62
CA PHE A 67 2.97 -8.28 6.91
C PHE A 67 2.22 -8.81 8.11
N THR A 68 1.78 -10.06 8.08
CA THR A 68 0.83 -10.64 9.04
C THR A 68 1.42 -10.88 10.43
N GLU A 69 2.69 -11.29 10.52
CA GLU A 69 3.44 -11.47 11.77
C GLU A 69 4.40 -10.29 12.04
N GLY A 70 4.46 -9.34 11.12
CA GLY A 70 5.29 -8.15 11.14
C GLY A 70 4.46 -6.90 11.36
N VAL A 71 4.34 -6.10 10.32
CA VAL A 71 3.81 -4.73 10.39
C VAL A 71 2.30 -4.63 10.67
N PHE A 72 1.54 -5.73 10.62
CA PHE A 72 0.15 -5.76 11.07
C PHE A 72 -0.01 -6.09 12.55
N GLN A 73 1.09 -6.42 13.24
CA GLN A 73 1.11 -6.75 14.66
C GLN A 73 2.33 -6.08 15.30
N LEU A 74 2.30 -4.75 15.38
CA LEU A 74 3.37 -3.98 16.01
C LEU A 74 3.41 -4.24 17.51
N ASP A 75 4.60 -4.14 18.10
CA ASP A 75 4.79 -4.29 19.54
C ASP A 75 4.52 -2.97 20.29
N GLY A 76 4.59 -1.84 19.58
CA GLY A 76 4.31 -0.52 20.11
C GLY A 76 2.81 -0.17 20.15
N PRO A 77 2.45 0.96 20.78
CA PRO A 77 1.05 1.32 21.06
C PRO A 77 0.23 1.66 19.83
N THR A 78 0.84 1.93 18.67
CA THR A 78 0.11 2.16 17.42
C THR A 78 -0.46 0.87 16.82
N GLY A 79 0.05 -0.28 17.21
CA GLY A 79 -0.47 -1.63 17.00
C GLY A 79 -0.37 -2.17 15.58
N CYS A 80 -0.42 -1.32 14.55
CA CYS A 80 -0.44 -1.75 13.16
C CYS A 80 0.08 -0.63 12.25
N ALA A 81 0.72 -0.99 11.13
CA ALA A 81 1.06 -0.03 10.06
C ALA A 81 -0.20 0.69 9.58
N SER A 82 -0.12 2.02 9.41
CA SER A 82 -1.27 2.87 9.06
C SER A 82 -1.79 2.63 7.65
N ALA A 83 -0.94 2.20 6.74
CA ALA A 83 -1.31 1.90 5.37
C ALA A 83 -0.57 0.67 4.83
N VAL A 84 -1.14 0.06 3.79
CA VAL A 84 -0.53 -1.01 3.01
C VAL A 84 -0.70 -0.72 1.53
N MET A 85 0.31 -1.08 0.74
CA MET A 85 0.28 -0.91 -0.71
C MET A 85 0.35 -2.27 -1.39
N PRO A 86 -0.73 -2.69 -2.09
CA PRO A 86 -0.66 -3.84 -2.98
C PRO A 86 0.28 -3.58 -4.16
N TYR A 87 1.06 -4.59 -4.54
CA TYR A 87 2.02 -4.49 -5.63
C TYR A 87 1.33 -4.59 -7.00
N TYR A 88 2.03 -4.18 -8.05
CA TYR A 88 1.55 -4.30 -9.43
C TYR A 88 1.24 -5.74 -9.84
N THR A 89 1.97 -6.70 -9.28
CA THR A 89 1.95 -8.08 -9.74
C THR A 89 0.57 -8.72 -9.73
N VAL A 90 0.41 -9.69 -10.65
CA VAL A 90 -0.62 -10.71 -10.60
C VAL A 90 -0.07 -11.86 -9.77
N SER A 91 -0.63 -12.14 -8.60
CA SER A 91 -0.30 -13.31 -7.79
C SER A 91 -0.89 -14.56 -8.45
N TRP A 92 -0.07 -15.21 -9.29
CA TRP A 92 -0.51 -16.24 -10.23
C TRP A 92 -1.15 -17.43 -9.53
N ASN A 93 -2.39 -17.75 -9.92
CA ASN A 93 -3.18 -18.88 -9.41
C ASN A 93 -3.35 -18.89 -7.87
N ARG A 94 -3.36 -17.71 -7.22
CA ARG A 94 -3.61 -17.65 -5.76
C ARG A 94 -5.05 -17.38 -5.38
N ASP A 95 -5.89 -16.96 -6.32
CA ASP A 95 -7.32 -16.86 -6.13
C ASP A 95 -7.97 -18.25 -6.37
N GLU A 96 -8.07 -19.02 -5.30
CA GLU A 96 -8.62 -20.38 -5.35
C GLU A 96 -10.15 -20.41 -5.50
N LYS A 97 -10.82 -19.28 -5.25
CA LYS A 97 -12.28 -19.19 -5.28
C LYS A 97 -12.79 -18.78 -6.66
N ASP A 98 -12.31 -17.65 -7.15
CA ASP A 98 -12.80 -17.05 -8.39
C ASP A 98 -11.83 -17.25 -9.57
N HIS A 99 -10.66 -17.85 -9.31
CA HIS A 99 -9.59 -18.14 -10.27
C HIS A 99 -9.15 -16.93 -11.10
N GLN A 100 -9.22 -15.73 -10.52
CA GLN A 100 -8.91 -14.50 -11.22
C GLN A 100 -7.41 -14.18 -11.15
N ASN A 101 -6.78 -14.12 -12.30
CA ASN A 101 -5.40 -13.67 -12.45
C ASN A 101 -5.38 -12.17 -12.84
N VAL A 102 -5.52 -11.31 -11.86
CA VAL A 102 -5.54 -9.84 -12.00
C VAL A 102 -4.51 -9.20 -11.09
N GLY A 103 -4.11 -7.95 -11.39
CA GLY A 103 -3.22 -7.18 -10.52
C GLY A 103 -3.73 -7.16 -9.07
N ASN A 104 -2.80 -7.21 -8.11
CA ASN A 104 -3.15 -7.44 -6.70
C ASN A 104 -4.22 -6.48 -6.15
N SER A 105 -4.21 -5.21 -6.56
CA SER A 105 -5.23 -4.23 -6.14
C SER A 105 -6.64 -4.54 -6.69
N TYR A 106 -6.74 -5.35 -7.75
CA TYR A 106 -8.00 -5.74 -8.37
C TYR A 106 -8.51 -7.11 -7.91
N SER A 107 -7.72 -7.82 -7.09
CA SER A 107 -8.07 -9.14 -6.60
C SER A 107 -8.99 -9.05 -5.39
N HIS A 108 -10.21 -9.56 -5.54
CA HIS A 108 -11.14 -9.69 -4.41
C HIS A 108 -10.57 -10.57 -3.31
N TYR A 109 -9.96 -11.69 -3.70
CA TYR A 109 -9.33 -12.61 -2.76
C TYR A 109 -8.23 -11.94 -1.93
N LEU A 110 -7.27 -11.24 -2.59
CA LEU A 110 -6.11 -10.68 -1.89
C LEU A 110 -6.47 -9.49 -1.01
N ILE A 111 -7.39 -8.63 -1.43
CA ILE A 111 -7.76 -7.42 -0.68
C ILE A 111 -8.90 -7.70 0.29
N HIS A 112 -10.03 -8.23 -0.19
CA HIS A 112 -11.19 -8.41 0.66
C HIS A 112 -11.08 -9.65 1.54
N ASP A 113 -10.88 -10.84 0.96
CA ASP A 113 -10.96 -12.08 1.72
C ASP A 113 -9.72 -12.29 2.59
N LEU A 114 -8.53 -12.03 2.05
CA LEU A 114 -7.29 -12.24 2.77
C LEU A 114 -6.95 -11.05 3.69
N LEU A 115 -6.75 -9.86 3.13
CA LEU A 115 -6.29 -8.70 3.88
C LEU A 115 -7.35 -8.20 4.87
N ARG A 116 -8.57 -7.91 4.39
CA ARG A 116 -9.63 -7.34 5.23
C ARG A 116 -10.26 -8.36 6.17
N LYS A 117 -10.72 -9.52 5.65
CA LYS A 117 -11.43 -10.52 6.48
C LYS A 117 -10.51 -11.40 7.31
N LYS A 118 -9.58 -12.11 6.66
CA LYS A 118 -8.75 -13.10 7.35
C LYS A 118 -7.79 -12.46 8.34
N TYR A 119 -7.12 -11.39 7.94
CA TYR A 119 -6.13 -10.71 8.79
C TYR A 119 -6.68 -9.49 9.52
N GLY A 120 -7.92 -9.10 9.27
CA GLY A 120 -8.59 -7.99 9.99
C GLY A 120 -7.93 -6.63 9.82
N TYR A 121 -7.19 -6.43 8.73
CA TYR A 121 -6.47 -5.18 8.50
C TYR A 121 -7.43 -4.02 8.21
N ASP A 122 -7.49 -3.01 9.10
CA ASP A 122 -8.34 -1.82 9.00
C ASP A 122 -7.57 -0.52 8.70
N GLY A 123 -6.30 -0.61 8.29
CA GLY A 123 -5.54 0.53 7.78
C GLY A 123 -5.93 0.89 6.34
N VAL A 124 -5.35 1.98 5.84
CA VAL A 124 -5.54 2.44 4.46
C VAL A 124 -4.94 1.43 3.48
N VAL A 125 -5.67 1.06 2.44
CA VAL A 125 -5.14 0.36 1.27
C VAL A 125 -4.96 1.38 0.16
N CYS A 126 -3.70 1.74 -0.11
CA CYS A 126 -3.29 2.65 -1.18
C CYS A 126 -2.69 1.84 -2.32
N THR A 127 -3.20 1.98 -3.55
CA THR A 127 -2.64 1.27 -4.71
C THR A 127 -1.20 1.68 -4.97
N ASP A 128 -0.47 0.83 -5.67
CA ASP A 128 0.76 1.25 -6.33
C ASP A 128 0.45 2.26 -7.45
N TRP A 129 1.46 2.93 -8.00
CA TRP A 129 1.29 4.13 -8.82
C TRP A 129 0.71 3.84 -10.20
N GLY A 130 -0.33 4.59 -10.56
CA GLY A 130 -0.85 4.65 -11.93
C GLY A 130 -1.47 3.33 -12.45
N ILE A 131 -1.98 2.46 -11.58
CA ILE A 131 -2.51 1.15 -11.99
C ILE A 131 -3.77 1.24 -12.87
N THR A 132 -4.53 2.33 -12.79
CA THR A 132 -5.83 2.47 -13.47
C THR A 132 -5.73 3.11 -14.86
N ALA A 133 -4.61 3.79 -15.15
CA ALA A 133 -4.41 4.52 -16.39
C ALA A 133 -3.77 3.66 -17.50
N ASP A 134 -3.96 4.10 -18.75
CA ASP A 134 -3.28 3.58 -19.94
C ASP A 134 -2.37 4.67 -20.53
N PRO A 135 -1.24 4.96 -19.93
CA PRO A 135 -0.33 5.97 -20.44
C PRO A 135 0.29 5.53 -21.77
N SER A 136 0.52 6.50 -22.68
CA SER A 136 1.35 6.23 -23.84
C SER A 136 2.83 6.03 -23.42
N PRO A 137 3.65 5.31 -24.23
CA PRO A 137 5.07 5.12 -23.93
C PRO A 137 5.86 6.42 -23.74
N GLU A 138 5.40 7.52 -24.36
CA GLU A 138 6.01 8.85 -24.22
C GLU A 138 5.69 9.49 -22.87
N MET A 139 4.53 9.15 -22.28
CA MET A 139 4.10 9.65 -20.95
C MET A 139 4.65 8.83 -19.80
N ASP A 140 4.71 7.51 -19.98
CA ASP A 140 5.25 6.58 -19.00
C ASP A 140 5.91 5.39 -19.71
N SER A 141 7.24 5.29 -19.62
CA SER A 141 8.02 4.24 -20.26
C SER A 141 7.71 2.83 -19.74
N PHE A 142 7.08 2.71 -18.57
CA PHE A 142 6.61 1.43 -18.04
C PHE A 142 5.31 0.95 -18.73
N GLY A 143 4.55 1.84 -19.35
CA GLY A 143 3.27 1.54 -19.99
C GLY A 143 2.13 1.27 -18.99
N SER A 144 1.05 0.69 -19.51
CA SER A 144 -0.10 0.34 -18.67
C SER A 144 0.22 -0.78 -17.68
N ARG A 145 -0.27 -0.62 -16.42
CA ARG A 145 -0.11 -1.58 -15.32
C ARG A 145 -1.46 -2.10 -14.81
N CYS A 146 -2.51 -1.98 -15.62
CA CYS A 146 -3.85 -2.47 -15.29
C CYS A 146 -4.03 -3.96 -15.59
N TYR A 147 -3.10 -4.78 -15.11
CA TYR A 147 -2.98 -6.19 -15.44
C TYR A 147 -4.24 -7.00 -15.14
N GLY A 148 -4.77 -7.67 -16.17
CA GLY A 148 -5.95 -8.52 -16.12
C GLY A 148 -7.28 -7.76 -16.12
N VAL A 149 -7.25 -6.43 -16.26
CA VAL A 149 -8.43 -5.55 -16.38
C VAL A 149 -8.29 -4.55 -17.53
N GLU A 150 -7.46 -4.88 -18.49
CA GLU A 150 -7.13 -4.02 -19.63
C GLU A 150 -8.36 -3.65 -20.47
N ASN A 151 -9.37 -4.54 -20.51
CA ASN A 151 -10.63 -4.38 -21.23
C ASN A 151 -11.63 -3.44 -20.53
N LEU A 152 -11.39 -3.04 -19.29
CA LEU A 152 -12.24 -2.11 -18.54
C LEU A 152 -11.82 -0.67 -18.82
N SER A 153 -12.78 0.24 -18.78
CA SER A 153 -12.50 1.69 -18.74
C SER A 153 -11.78 2.07 -17.45
N GLU A 154 -11.11 3.22 -17.44
CA GLU A 154 -10.42 3.71 -16.24
C GLU A 154 -11.36 3.83 -15.03
N ALA A 155 -12.59 4.31 -15.23
CA ALA A 155 -13.58 4.40 -14.16
C ALA A 155 -14.03 3.02 -13.63
N GLU A 156 -14.16 2.02 -14.50
CA GLU A 156 -14.50 0.65 -14.08
C GLU A 156 -13.35 -0.01 -13.35
N ARG A 157 -12.09 0.27 -13.71
CA ARG A 157 -10.91 -0.18 -12.97
C ARG A 157 -10.89 0.42 -11.55
N HIS A 158 -11.18 1.73 -11.42
CA HIS A 158 -11.34 2.37 -10.11
C HIS A 158 -12.45 1.71 -9.31
N LEU A 159 -13.63 1.52 -9.91
CA LEU A 159 -14.77 0.88 -9.23
C LEU A 159 -14.40 -0.52 -8.72
N ARG A 160 -13.77 -1.34 -9.55
CA ARG A 160 -13.37 -2.69 -9.17
C ARG A 160 -12.42 -2.69 -7.96
N ALA A 161 -11.43 -1.82 -7.96
CA ALA A 161 -10.51 -1.69 -6.82
C ALA A 161 -11.23 -1.19 -5.55
N ILE A 162 -12.14 -0.21 -5.69
CA ILE A 162 -12.95 0.31 -4.58
C ILE A 162 -13.85 -0.79 -4.00
N GLU A 163 -14.55 -1.55 -4.83
CA GLU A 163 -15.43 -2.65 -4.40
C GLU A 163 -14.66 -3.73 -3.63
N ASN A 164 -13.39 -3.96 -3.96
CA ASN A 164 -12.53 -4.92 -3.27
C ASN A 164 -11.96 -4.41 -1.93
N GLY A 165 -12.02 -3.10 -1.65
CA GLY A 165 -11.57 -2.55 -0.37
C GLY A 165 -10.34 -1.64 -0.46
N VAL A 166 -9.97 -1.16 -1.65
CA VAL A 166 -8.97 -0.11 -1.85
C VAL A 166 -9.56 1.24 -1.43
N ASP A 167 -8.77 2.05 -0.74
CA ASP A 167 -9.19 3.33 -0.17
C ASP A 167 -8.57 4.54 -0.88
N GLN A 168 -7.40 4.38 -1.47
CA GLN A 168 -6.64 5.46 -2.09
C GLN A 168 -5.91 4.97 -3.36
N PHE A 169 -5.78 5.84 -4.36
CA PHE A 169 -5.09 5.56 -5.61
C PHE A 169 -3.76 6.32 -5.67
N GLY A 170 -2.67 5.56 -5.69
CA GLY A 170 -1.32 6.11 -5.77
C GLY A 170 -1.02 6.70 -7.15
N GLY A 171 -0.32 7.84 -7.18
CA GLY A 171 0.12 8.50 -8.40
C GLY A 171 -1.00 9.08 -9.27
N ASN A 172 -2.22 9.15 -8.76
CA ASN A 172 -3.39 9.71 -9.47
C ASN A 172 -3.89 10.96 -8.77
N SER A 173 -3.99 12.07 -9.50
CA SER A 173 -4.53 13.35 -9.03
C SER A 173 -5.83 13.76 -9.74
N ASP A 174 -6.33 12.95 -10.67
CA ASP A 174 -7.59 13.19 -11.37
C ASP A 174 -8.77 12.55 -10.63
N MET A 175 -9.69 13.39 -10.14
CA MET A 175 -10.88 12.92 -9.43
C MET A 175 -12.01 12.43 -10.38
N ARG A 176 -11.96 12.77 -11.66
CA ARG A 176 -13.05 12.46 -12.61
C ARG A 176 -13.32 10.96 -12.74
N PRO A 177 -12.32 10.07 -12.92
CA PRO A 177 -12.57 8.63 -12.98
C PRO A 177 -13.19 8.07 -11.69
N ILE A 178 -12.83 8.63 -10.52
CA ILE A 178 -13.39 8.21 -9.23
C ILE A 178 -14.85 8.62 -9.09
N LEU A 179 -15.21 9.83 -9.51
CA LEU A 179 -16.60 10.29 -9.52
C LEU A 179 -17.46 9.48 -10.50
N GLU A 180 -16.92 9.11 -11.65
CA GLU A 180 -17.62 8.23 -12.58
C GLU A 180 -17.74 6.80 -12.05
N ALA A 181 -16.70 6.27 -11.40
CA ALA A 181 -16.76 4.99 -10.68
C ALA A 181 -17.89 4.97 -9.63
N TYR A 182 -18.03 6.05 -8.84
CA TYR A 182 -19.15 6.22 -7.91
C TYR A 182 -20.51 6.13 -8.62
N ARG A 183 -20.69 6.85 -9.74
CA ARG A 183 -21.95 6.83 -10.51
C ARG A 183 -22.27 5.45 -11.08
N ILE A 184 -21.26 4.75 -11.60
CA ILE A 184 -21.41 3.37 -12.10
C ILE A 184 -21.79 2.44 -10.93
N GLY A 185 -21.10 2.56 -9.81
CA GLY A 185 -21.37 1.79 -8.61
C GLY A 185 -22.78 2.00 -8.07
N CYS A 186 -23.26 3.25 -8.00
CA CYS A 186 -24.63 3.56 -7.60
C CYS A 186 -25.69 2.88 -8.49
N LYS A 187 -25.45 2.79 -9.79
CA LYS A 187 -26.34 2.06 -10.71
C LYS A 187 -26.32 0.55 -10.47
N LYS A 188 -25.17 0.01 -10.01
CA LYS A 188 -24.94 -1.43 -9.82
C LYS A 188 -25.48 -1.94 -8.48
N VAL A 189 -25.20 -1.24 -7.39
CA VAL A 189 -25.48 -1.70 -6.02
C VAL A 189 -26.37 -0.76 -5.19
N GLY A 190 -26.78 0.35 -5.74
CA GLY A 190 -27.56 1.40 -5.07
C GLY A 190 -26.67 2.47 -4.43
N GLU A 191 -27.23 3.69 -4.33
CA GLU A 191 -26.50 4.86 -3.83
C GLU A 191 -26.07 4.70 -2.37
N GLU A 192 -26.95 4.18 -1.52
CA GLU A 192 -26.67 3.99 -0.10
C GLU A 192 -25.50 3.03 0.16
N ALA A 193 -25.43 1.91 -0.58
CA ALA A 193 -24.33 0.95 -0.47
C ALA A 193 -23.02 1.56 -0.93
N MET A 194 -23.05 2.30 -2.05
CA MET A 194 -21.86 2.95 -2.59
C MET A 194 -21.35 4.07 -1.68
N ARG A 195 -22.27 4.86 -1.14
CA ARG A 195 -21.96 5.90 -0.15
C ARG A 195 -21.26 5.31 1.09
N ARG A 196 -21.81 4.26 1.69
CA ARG A 196 -21.18 3.58 2.83
C ARG A 196 -19.76 3.12 2.51
N ARG A 197 -19.56 2.55 1.33
CA ARG A 197 -18.22 2.10 0.91
C ARG A 197 -17.22 3.26 0.82
N PHE A 198 -17.65 4.42 0.32
CA PHE A 198 -16.80 5.62 0.26
C PHE A 198 -16.56 6.22 1.65
N GLU A 199 -17.57 6.22 2.52
CA GLU A 199 -17.43 6.66 3.92
C GLU A 199 -16.44 5.81 4.71
N GLU A 200 -16.41 4.48 4.49
CA GLU A 200 -15.38 3.60 5.07
C GLU A 200 -13.96 4.03 4.67
N SER A 201 -13.74 4.32 3.41
CA SER A 201 -12.44 4.82 2.93
C SER A 201 -12.11 6.19 3.51
N ALA A 202 -13.07 7.11 3.56
CA ALA A 202 -12.90 8.43 4.14
C ALA A 202 -12.49 8.34 5.62
N VAL A 203 -13.14 7.48 6.40
CA VAL A 203 -12.79 7.25 7.81
C VAL A 203 -11.36 6.75 7.96
N ARG A 204 -10.91 5.79 7.14
CA ARG A 204 -9.52 5.28 7.18
C ARG A 204 -8.50 6.37 6.85
N LEU A 205 -8.75 7.16 5.81
CA LEU A 205 -7.87 8.27 5.41
C LEU A 205 -7.82 9.37 6.49
N LEU A 206 -8.98 9.78 6.99
CA LEU A 206 -9.08 10.82 8.02
C LEU A 206 -8.43 10.40 9.34
N LYS A 207 -8.50 9.13 9.73
CA LYS A 207 -7.80 8.62 10.94
C LYS A 207 -6.32 8.98 10.92
N SER A 208 -5.62 8.84 9.79
CA SER A 208 -4.21 9.17 9.67
C SER A 208 -3.95 10.66 9.85
N ILE A 209 -4.80 11.50 9.28
CA ILE A 209 -4.70 12.96 9.37
C ILE A 209 -4.91 13.41 10.83
N PHE A 210 -5.95 12.91 11.50
CA PHE A 210 -6.21 13.23 12.92
C PHE A 210 -5.12 12.71 13.85
N ARG A 211 -4.64 11.49 13.63
CA ARG A 211 -3.59 10.87 14.46
C ARG A 211 -2.27 11.63 14.44
N CYS A 212 -1.94 12.24 13.32
CA CYS A 212 -0.71 13.06 13.19
C CYS A 212 -0.91 14.54 13.54
N GLY A 213 -2.11 14.95 13.98
CA GLY A 213 -2.42 16.34 14.34
C GLY A 213 -2.43 17.32 13.15
N LEU A 214 -2.66 16.82 11.93
CA LEU A 214 -2.60 17.66 10.73
C LEU A 214 -3.80 18.58 10.57
N PHE A 215 -4.91 18.35 11.30
CA PHE A 215 -6.00 19.32 11.39
C PHE A 215 -5.67 20.51 12.26
N GLU A 216 -4.86 20.30 13.30
CA GLU A 216 -4.41 21.35 14.22
C GLU A 216 -3.29 22.16 13.60
N ASN A 217 -2.33 21.49 12.95
CA ASN A 217 -1.23 22.16 12.25
C ASN A 217 -0.68 21.28 11.10
N PRO A 218 -1.04 21.57 9.83
CA PRO A 218 -0.52 20.86 8.67
C PRO A 218 0.87 21.34 8.20
N TYR A 219 1.43 22.38 8.84
CA TYR A 219 2.65 23.00 8.40
C TYR A 219 3.87 22.54 9.21
N LEU A 220 5.01 22.44 8.55
CA LEU A 220 6.33 22.28 9.16
C LEU A 220 7.07 23.61 9.13
N ASP A 221 8.00 23.79 10.07
CA ASP A 221 8.97 24.87 10.03
C ASP A 221 10.08 24.52 9.01
N PRO A 222 10.21 25.26 7.90
CA PRO A 222 11.23 24.98 6.89
C PRO A 222 12.66 25.13 7.41
N GLU A 223 12.92 26.09 8.29
CA GLU A 223 14.26 26.31 8.84
C GLU A 223 14.67 25.17 9.77
N GLU A 224 13.74 24.70 10.63
CA GLU A 224 13.98 23.53 11.46
C GLU A 224 14.17 22.27 10.61
N SER A 225 13.36 22.08 9.58
CA SER A 225 13.51 20.95 8.63
C SER A 225 14.88 20.95 7.98
N CYS A 226 15.39 22.11 7.55
CA CYS A 226 16.73 22.26 6.98
C CYS A 226 17.85 21.97 8.01
N ARG A 227 17.64 22.26 9.29
CA ARG A 227 18.60 21.91 10.35
C ARG A 227 18.65 20.41 10.65
N ILE A 228 17.54 19.70 10.47
CA ILE A 228 17.43 18.28 10.76
C ILE A 228 17.88 17.41 9.58
N VAL A 229 17.45 17.74 8.36
CA VAL A 229 17.79 16.96 7.15
C VAL A 229 19.28 17.04 6.87
N GLY A 230 19.92 15.88 6.78
CA GLY A 230 21.35 15.78 6.51
C GLY A 230 22.25 16.17 7.69
N ARG A 231 21.72 16.24 8.91
CA ARG A 231 22.50 16.52 10.11
C ARG A 231 23.69 15.58 10.24
N GLU A 232 24.84 16.11 10.63
CA GLU A 232 26.12 15.40 10.60
C GLU A 232 26.11 14.09 11.43
N ASP A 233 25.48 14.11 12.61
CA ASP A 233 25.36 12.91 13.46
C ASP A 233 24.51 11.82 12.77
N PHE A 234 23.40 12.18 12.10
CA PHE A 234 22.60 11.22 11.35
C PHE A 234 23.35 10.65 10.15
N CYS A 235 24.10 11.49 9.42
CA CYS A 235 24.94 11.02 8.31
C CYS A 235 26.02 10.07 8.79
N ARG A 236 26.67 10.35 9.92
CA ARG A 236 27.69 9.47 10.52
C ARG A 236 27.10 8.14 10.95
N GLU A 237 25.95 8.14 11.63
CA GLU A 237 25.24 6.91 12.03
C GLU A 237 24.87 6.05 10.81
N GLY A 238 24.32 6.66 9.75
CA GLY A 238 24.03 5.99 8.50
C GLY A 238 25.28 5.40 7.83
N TYR A 239 26.39 6.12 7.82
CA TYR A 239 27.66 5.66 7.27
C TYR A 239 28.20 4.44 8.04
N GLU A 240 28.18 4.49 9.37
CA GLU A 240 28.62 3.37 10.21
C GLU A 240 27.72 2.13 10.03
N ALA A 241 26.41 2.32 9.88
CA ALA A 241 25.49 1.23 9.57
C ALA A 241 25.79 0.60 8.20
N GLN A 242 26.04 1.42 7.17
CA GLN A 242 26.42 0.94 5.83
C GLN A 242 27.73 0.14 5.86
N LYS A 243 28.75 0.62 6.58
CA LYS A 243 30.01 -0.12 6.73
C LYS A 243 29.79 -1.53 7.33
N LYS A 244 28.94 -1.62 8.36
CA LYS A 244 28.59 -2.89 9.02
C LYS A 244 27.75 -3.82 8.14
N SER A 245 27.05 -3.31 7.13
CA SER A 245 26.20 -4.09 6.24
C SER A 245 26.95 -4.73 5.07
N VAL A 246 28.19 -4.31 4.81
CA VAL A 246 29.02 -4.88 3.73
C VAL A 246 29.38 -6.33 4.05
N VAL A 247 29.03 -7.23 3.13
CA VAL A 247 29.32 -8.66 3.22
C VAL A 247 30.28 -9.05 2.09
N LEU A 248 31.46 -9.50 2.46
CA LEU A 248 32.41 -10.06 1.50
C LEU A 248 32.00 -11.49 1.16
N LEU A 249 31.60 -11.74 -0.08
CA LEU A 249 31.14 -13.07 -0.52
C LEU A 249 32.32 -13.95 -1.00
N LYS A 250 33.41 -13.35 -1.49
CA LYS A 250 34.57 -14.09 -2.04
C LYS A 250 35.82 -13.21 -2.08
#